data_ea66a90333ed826a64d4dc44a70f095a
#
_entry.id   ea66a90333ed826a64d4dc44a70f095a
#
_cell.length_a   1.000
_cell.length_b   1.000
_cell.length_c   1.000
_cell.angle_alpha   90.00
_cell.angle_beta   90.00
_cell.angle_gamma   90.00
#
_symmetry.space_group_name_H-M   'P 1'
#
loop_
_entity.id
_entity.type
_entity.pdbx_description
1 polymer ?
#
loop_
_entity_poly.entity_id
_entity_poly.type
_entity_poly.pdbx_seq_one_letter_code
_entity_poly.pdbx_strand_id
1 'polypeptide(L)'
;MDFRLPAEIVSKLAELDAFVKTEIAPLEREHPEYFDHRREFARTDVERGGRPRHEWEELLAEMRRRADRAGHLRYGLPRELGGQDGSSLAMAAIREHLAAKGLGLHNDLQNE
;
A
#
# COMPACT_ATOMS: atom_id res chain seq x y z
N MET A 1 -15.05 9.68 -26.53
CA MET A 1 -15.37 9.82 -25.10
C MET A 1 -14.08 10.03 -24.31
N ASP A 2 -14.07 11.03 -23.46
CA ASP A 2 -12.88 11.37 -22.71
C ASP A 2 -12.94 10.69 -21.31
N PHE A 3 -11.99 9.80 -21.04
CA PHE A 3 -11.93 9.05 -19.78
C PHE A 3 -10.96 9.66 -18.77
N ARG A 4 -10.79 10.97 -18.83
CA ARG A 4 -9.90 11.64 -17.87
C ARG A 4 -10.44 11.51 -16.45
N LEU A 5 -9.51 11.22 -15.55
CA LEU A 5 -9.84 11.22 -14.13
C LEU A 5 -10.04 12.66 -13.63
N PRO A 6 -10.93 12.85 -12.64
CA PRO A 6 -11.04 14.17 -11.99
C PRO A 6 -9.69 14.65 -11.45
N ALA A 7 -9.49 15.96 -11.45
CA ALA A 7 -8.22 16.55 -11.01
C ALA A 7 -7.84 16.16 -9.59
N GLU A 8 -8.79 16.04 -8.68
CA GLU A 8 -8.55 15.63 -7.31
C GLU A 8 -8.03 14.21 -7.21
N ILE A 9 -8.47 13.30 -8.09
CA ILE A 9 -7.97 11.93 -8.13
C ILE A 9 -6.55 11.91 -8.70
N VAL A 10 -6.29 12.67 -9.77
CA VAL A 10 -4.94 12.81 -10.33
C VAL A 10 -3.97 13.33 -9.27
N SER A 11 -4.37 14.34 -8.49
CA SER A 11 -3.57 14.88 -7.40
C SER A 11 -3.31 13.83 -6.32
N LYS A 12 -4.32 13.03 -5.98
CA LYS A 12 -4.16 11.95 -5.00
C LYS A 12 -3.18 10.90 -5.48
N LEU A 13 -3.21 10.53 -6.76
CA LEU A 13 -2.26 9.57 -7.32
C LEU A 13 -0.83 10.10 -7.28
N ALA A 14 -0.63 11.38 -7.56
CA ALA A 14 0.68 12.02 -7.47
C ALA A 14 1.19 12.03 -6.02
N GLU A 15 0.30 12.30 -5.07
CA GLU A 15 0.60 12.26 -3.64
C GLU A 15 1.04 10.87 -3.19
N LEU A 16 0.34 9.83 -3.66
CA LEU A 16 0.69 8.45 -3.40
C LEU A 16 2.05 8.08 -3.99
N ASP A 17 2.35 8.54 -5.22
CA ASP A 17 3.65 8.29 -5.83
C ASP A 17 4.77 8.87 -5.00
N ALA A 18 4.62 10.10 -4.52
CA ALA A 18 5.61 10.74 -3.65
C ALA A 18 5.75 9.97 -2.33
N PHE A 19 4.64 9.55 -1.74
CA PHE A 19 4.63 8.77 -0.50
C PHE A 19 5.36 7.44 -0.67
N VAL A 20 5.05 6.70 -1.74
CA VAL A 20 5.71 5.41 -2.02
C VAL A 20 7.21 5.62 -2.18
N LYS A 21 7.63 6.65 -2.91
CA LYS A 21 9.04 6.94 -3.15
C LYS A 21 9.78 7.30 -1.87
N THR A 22 9.17 8.09 -0.99
CA THR A 22 9.85 8.63 0.20
C THR A 22 9.73 7.75 1.42
N GLU A 23 8.65 6.99 1.56
CA GLU A 23 8.36 6.22 2.77
C GLU A 23 8.39 4.70 2.56
N ILE A 24 7.93 4.23 1.42
CA ILE A 24 7.75 2.80 1.19
C ILE A 24 8.96 2.18 0.48
N ALA A 25 9.46 2.79 -0.58
CA ALA A 25 10.61 2.27 -1.31
C ALA A 25 11.86 2.13 -0.43
N PRO A 26 12.18 3.10 0.46
CA PRO A 26 13.28 2.89 1.40
C PRO A 26 13.07 1.70 2.33
N LEU A 27 11.84 1.50 2.80
CA LEU A 27 11.50 0.39 3.68
C LEU A 27 11.69 -0.96 2.97
N GLU A 28 11.32 -1.05 1.69
CA GLU A 28 11.56 -2.25 0.88
C GLU A 28 13.05 -2.49 0.69
N ARG A 29 13.83 -1.45 0.44
CA ARG A 29 15.29 -1.58 0.23
C ARG A 29 16.03 -2.08 1.48
N GLU A 30 15.46 -1.85 2.66
CA GLU A 30 16.01 -2.38 3.91
C GLU A 30 15.74 -3.88 4.08
N HIS A 31 14.77 -4.42 3.33
CA HIS A 31 14.34 -5.81 3.44
C HIS A 31 14.17 -6.47 2.07
N PRO A 32 15.25 -6.52 1.25
CA PRO A 32 15.15 -7.03 -0.12
C PRO A 32 14.76 -8.52 -0.21
N GLU A 33 15.00 -9.29 0.84
CA GLU A 33 14.70 -10.73 0.88
C GLU A 33 13.22 -11.04 0.68
N TYR A 34 12.33 -10.10 0.99
CA TYR A 34 10.88 -10.30 0.84
C TYR A 34 10.37 -10.00 -0.58
N PHE A 35 11.21 -9.44 -1.44
CA PHE A 35 10.78 -8.91 -2.74
C PHE A 35 11.49 -9.54 -3.93
N ASP A 36 12.23 -10.63 -3.71
CA ASP A 36 12.83 -11.42 -4.79
C ASP A 36 11.88 -12.55 -5.23
N HIS A 37 12.33 -13.37 -6.17
CA HIS A 37 11.52 -14.46 -6.69
C HIS A 37 11.23 -15.58 -5.68
N ARG A 38 11.92 -15.58 -4.54
CA ARG A 38 11.73 -16.55 -3.45
C ARG A 38 11.00 -15.97 -2.26
N ARG A 39 10.31 -14.87 -2.49
CA ARG A 39 9.65 -14.12 -1.42
C ARG A 39 8.64 -14.93 -0.60
N GLU A 40 8.02 -15.93 -1.18
CA GLU A 40 7.09 -16.78 -0.43
C GLU A 40 7.77 -17.51 0.69
N PHE A 41 8.98 -18.03 0.45
CA PHE A 41 9.77 -18.68 1.49
C PHE A 41 10.23 -17.67 2.54
N ALA A 42 10.62 -16.48 2.12
CA ALA A 42 11.06 -15.44 3.05
C ALA A 42 9.92 -14.95 3.95
N ARG A 43 8.70 -14.91 3.41
CA ARG A 43 7.52 -14.42 4.13
C ARG A 43 6.82 -15.47 4.98
N THR A 44 7.09 -16.73 4.73
CA THR A 44 6.39 -17.85 5.36
C THR A 44 7.30 -18.61 6.31
N ASP A 45 6.81 -18.88 7.50
CA ASP A 45 7.53 -19.67 8.50
C ASP A 45 7.07 -21.13 8.40
N VAL A 46 7.84 -21.94 7.68
CA VAL A 46 7.52 -23.34 7.43
C VAL A 46 7.53 -24.15 8.73
N GLU A 47 8.43 -23.83 9.66
CA GLU A 47 8.54 -24.52 10.95
C GLU A 47 7.32 -24.30 11.83
N ARG A 48 6.61 -23.20 11.61
CA ARG A 48 5.39 -22.85 12.36
C ARG A 48 4.11 -23.18 11.57
N GLY A 49 4.18 -24.15 10.67
CA GLY A 49 3.02 -24.62 9.94
C GLY A 49 2.59 -23.73 8.77
N GLY A 50 3.52 -23.00 8.18
CA GLY A 50 3.25 -22.16 7.02
C GLY A 50 2.61 -20.81 7.36
N ARG A 51 2.68 -20.38 8.59
CA ARG A 51 2.19 -19.05 8.99
C ARG A 51 3.12 -17.95 8.48
N PRO A 52 2.61 -16.73 8.25
CA PRO A 52 3.47 -15.62 7.89
C PRO A 52 4.57 -15.40 8.94
N ARG A 53 5.77 -15.06 8.50
CA ARG A 53 6.86 -14.77 9.41
C ARG A 53 6.53 -13.52 10.23
N HIS A 54 6.93 -13.54 11.49
CA HIS A 54 6.72 -12.42 12.40
C HIS A 54 7.37 -11.13 11.86
N GLU A 55 8.58 -11.24 11.33
CA GLU A 55 9.32 -10.11 10.76
C GLU A 55 8.59 -9.51 9.54
N TRP A 56 7.96 -10.36 8.73
CA TRP A 56 7.16 -9.92 7.60
C TRP A 56 5.90 -9.17 8.07
N GLU A 57 5.23 -9.68 9.10
CA GLU A 57 4.05 -9.03 9.68
C GLU A 57 4.41 -7.68 10.29
N GLU A 58 5.57 -7.58 10.95
CA GLU A 58 6.04 -6.32 11.51
C GLU A 58 6.33 -5.29 10.42
N LEU A 59 6.91 -5.73 9.30
CA LEU A 59 7.18 -4.86 8.17
C LEU A 59 5.87 -4.31 7.58
N LEU A 60 4.87 -5.16 7.42
CA LEU A 60 3.55 -4.73 6.95
C LEU A 60 2.91 -3.75 7.94
N ALA A 61 3.03 -4.00 9.24
CA ALA A 61 2.49 -3.13 10.27
C ALA A 61 3.14 -1.75 10.23
N GLU A 62 4.46 -1.69 10.03
CA GLU A 62 5.18 -0.42 9.90
C GLU A 62 4.73 0.35 8.66
N MET A 63 4.60 -0.33 7.53
CA MET A 63 4.09 0.30 6.31
C MET A 63 2.70 0.88 6.52
N ARG A 64 1.82 0.13 7.18
CA ARG A 64 0.45 0.57 7.45
C ARG A 64 0.41 1.77 8.40
N ARG A 65 1.29 1.80 9.40
CA ARG A 65 1.40 2.96 10.30
C ARG A 65 1.79 4.21 9.54
N ARG A 66 2.75 4.10 8.62
CA ARG A 66 3.19 5.23 7.78
C ARG A 66 2.05 5.69 6.87
N ALA A 67 1.36 4.74 6.23
CA ALA A 67 0.24 5.05 5.35
C ALA A 67 -0.91 5.72 6.11
N ASP A 68 -1.19 5.26 7.33
CA ASP A 68 -2.27 5.83 8.14
C ASP A 68 -1.93 7.25 8.60
N ARG A 69 -0.68 7.49 9.00
CA ARG A 69 -0.24 8.85 9.38
C ARG A 69 -0.35 9.82 8.21
N ALA A 70 -0.10 9.35 7.00
CA ALA A 70 -0.18 10.16 5.79
C ALA A 70 -1.62 10.28 5.24
N GLY A 71 -2.59 9.56 5.85
CA GLY A 71 -3.99 9.61 5.44
C GLY A 71 -4.35 8.68 4.30
N HIS A 72 -3.47 7.76 3.91
CA HIS A 72 -3.72 6.86 2.77
C HIS A 72 -4.46 5.59 3.16
N LEU A 73 -4.17 5.03 4.34
CA LEU A 73 -4.70 3.73 4.73
C LEU A 73 -6.23 3.74 4.84
N ARG A 74 -6.79 4.77 5.46
CA ARG A 74 -8.23 4.90 5.68
C ARG A 74 -8.89 5.90 4.74
N TYR A 75 -8.27 6.15 3.59
CA TYR A 75 -8.75 7.15 2.64
C TYR A 75 -10.22 6.95 2.25
N GLY A 76 -10.64 5.71 2.01
CA GLY A 76 -12.00 5.39 1.58
C GLY A 76 -13.04 5.37 2.69
N LEU A 77 -12.63 5.47 3.95
CA LEU A 77 -13.56 5.45 5.07
C LEU A 77 -14.21 6.82 5.28
N PRO A 78 -15.41 6.86 5.91
CA PRO A 78 -16.03 8.11 6.30
C PRO A 78 -15.14 8.91 7.26
N ARG A 79 -15.26 10.23 7.22
CA ARG A 79 -14.46 11.11 8.10
C ARG A 79 -14.71 10.85 9.58
N GLU A 80 -15.92 10.45 9.95
CA GLU A 80 -16.27 10.09 11.33
C GLU A 80 -15.45 8.91 11.85
N LEU A 81 -14.95 8.06 10.94
CA LEU A 81 -14.12 6.90 11.27
C LEU A 81 -12.62 7.14 11.01
N GLY A 82 -12.25 8.40 10.87
CA GLY A 82 -10.84 8.77 10.64
C GLY A 82 -10.40 8.71 9.18
N GLY A 83 -11.34 8.55 8.25
CA GLY A 83 -11.06 8.51 6.82
C GLY A 83 -11.20 9.87 6.15
N GLN A 84 -11.21 9.87 4.83
CA GLN A 84 -11.30 11.07 4.02
C GLN A 84 -12.45 11.03 3.00
N ASP A 85 -13.44 10.17 3.20
CA ASP A 85 -14.61 10.02 2.31
C ASP A 85 -14.23 9.74 0.85
N GLY A 86 -13.16 9.01 0.62
CA GLY A 86 -12.74 8.69 -0.76
C GLY A 86 -13.84 8.00 -1.54
N SER A 87 -14.09 8.47 -2.77
CA SER A 87 -15.13 7.92 -3.62
C SER A 87 -14.76 6.52 -4.15
N SER A 88 -15.77 5.77 -4.59
CA SER A 88 -15.54 4.46 -5.21
C SER A 88 -14.67 4.58 -6.46
N LEU A 89 -14.83 5.66 -7.24
CA LEU A 89 -13.98 5.93 -8.40
C LEU A 89 -12.54 6.16 -7.98
N ALA A 90 -12.31 6.98 -6.94
CA ALA A 90 -10.98 7.24 -6.43
C ALA A 90 -10.33 5.95 -5.92
N MET A 91 -11.06 5.14 -5.16
CA MET A 91 -10.55 3.86 -4.64
C MET A 91 -10.16 2.91 -5.77
N ALA A 92 -10.97 2.81 -6.81
CA ALA A 92 -10.67 1.98 -7.98
C ALA A 92 -9.44 2.49 -8.73
N ALA A 93 -9.33 3.80 -8.92
CA ALA A 93 -8.19 4.43 -9.60
C ALA A 93 -6.89 4.20 -8.82
N ILE A 94 -6.93 4.33 -7.50
CA ILE A 94 -5.77 4.09 -6.64
C ILE A 94 -5.34 2.64 -6.72
N ARG A 95 -6.27 1.72 -6.62
CA ARG A 95 -5.98 0.28 -6.68
C ARG A 95 -5.31 -0.09 -8.00
N GLU A 96 -5.84 0.39 -9.12
CA GLU A 96 -5.27 0.15 -10.43
C GLU A 96 -3.87 0.78 -10.56
N HIS A 97 -3.72 2.00 -10.08
CA HIS A 97 -2.46 2.74 -10.13
C HIS A 97 -1.35 2.01 -9.35
N LEU A 98 -1.66 1.54 -8.14
CA LEU A 98 -0.70 0.81 -7.32
C LEU A 98 -0.38 -0.56 -7.93
N ALA A 99 -1.38 -1.25 -8.48
CA ALA A 99 -1.17 -2.54 -9.14
C ALA A 99 -0.25 -2.41 -10.35
N ALA A 100 -0.33 -1.31 -11.11
CA ALA A 100 0.52 -1.07 -12.27
C ALA A 100 2.01 -0.92 -11.92
N LYS A 101 2.34 -0.63 -10.66
CA LYS A 101 3.73 -0.53 -10.19
C LYS A 101 4.37 -1.89 -9.95
N GLY A 102 3.60 -2.98 -10.06
CA GLY A 102 4.07 -4.31 -9.78
C GLY A 102 3.87 -4.70 -8.32
N LEU A 103 4.55 -5.75 -7.90
CA LEU A 103 4.42 -6.26 -6.53
C LEU A 103 5.33 -5.50 -5.58
N GLY A 104 4.83 -5.23 -4.38
CA GLY A 104 5.59 -4.54 -3.36
C GLY A 104 4.71 -4.17 -2.16
N LEU A 105 5.29 -3.53 -1.15
CA LEU A 105 4.56 -3.08 0.02
C LEU A 105 3.43 -2.10 -0.33
N HIS A 106 3.60 -1.33 -1.41
CA HIS A 106 2.60 -0.36 -1.83
C HIS A 106 1.24 -0.98 -2.18
N ASN A 107 1.18 -2.27 -2.42
CA ASN A 107 -0.09 -2.94 -2.73
C ASN A 107 -1.06 -2.97 -1.54
N ASP A 108 -0.55 -2.82 -0.33
CA ASP A 108 -1.35 -2.88 0.91
C ASP A 108 -1.56 -1.50 1.55
N LEU A 109 -1.39 -0.42 0.78
CA LEU A 109 -1.53 0.94 1.32
C LEU A 109 -2.95 1.31 1.71
N GLN A 110 -3.94 0.62 1.20
CA GLN A 110 -5.34 0.91 1.47
C GLN A 110 -5.97 -0.15 2.34
N ASN A 111 -6.81 0.30 3.27
CA ASN A 111 -7.66 -0.58 4.04
C ASN A 111 -8.95 -0.81 3.25
N GLU A 112 -9.26 -2.04 2.99
CA GLU A 112 -10.46 -2.42 2.25
C GLU A 112 -11.62 -2.71 3.18
#